data_8adf37ccb84cc6f1504e8b09cc771835
#
_entry.id   8adf37ccb84cc6f1504e8b09cc771835
#
_cell.length_a   1.000
_cell.length_b   1.000
_cell.length_c   1.000
_cell.angle_alpha   90.00
_cell.angle_beta   90.00
_cell.angle_gamma   90.00
#
_symmetry.space_group_name_H-M   'P 1'
#
loop_
_entity.id
_entity.type
_entity.pdbx_description
1 polymer ?
#
loop_
_entity_poly.entity_id
_entity_poly.type
_entity_poly.pdbx_seq_one_letter_code
_entity_poly.pdbx_strand_id
1 'polypeptide(L)'
;MAKISMIVNGNPVNANVDPRTLLVQFLRENLRLTGTHVGCDTSQCGACVVHLDGKAVKSCTTLAVMADGHEVKTIEGLAADGAPLHPMQEAFREHHGLQCGFCTPGMIMTAVDLVHRKGHELSEHVIREELEGNLCRCTGYQNIVQSIAAGAKAMAKSDLA
;
A
#
# COMPACT_ATOMS: atom_id res chain seq x y z
N MET A 1 -5.84 -20.95 -18.67
CA MET A 1 -4.68 -20.30 -18.03
C MET A 1 -4.21 -19.18 -18.93
N ALA A 2 -4.02 -17.97 -18.37
CA ALA A 2 -3.42 -16.82 -19.06
C ALA A 2 -1.95 -16.68 -18.62
N LYS A 3 -1.08 -16.40 -19.59
CA LYS A 3 0.31 -16.02 -19.28
C LYS A 3 0.31 -14.55 -18.92
N ILE A 4 0.97 -14.20 -17.83
CA ILE A 4 1.19 -12.82 -17.39
C ILE A 4 2.67 -12.59 -17.09
N SER A 5 3.13 -11.38 -17.33
CA SER A 5 4.48 -10.90 -17.04
C SER A 5 4.36 -9.51 -16.42
N MET A 6 4.88 -9.30 -15.23
CA MET A 6 4.83 -8.02 -14.53
C MET A 6 6.09 -7.82 -13.70
N ILE A 7 6.33 -6.61 -13.24
CA ILE A 7 7.37 -6.32 -12.25
C ILE A 7 6.71 -6.25 -10.88
N VAL A 8 7.18 -7.04 -9.92
CA VAL A 8 6.68 -6.98 -8.53
C VAL A 8 7.83 -6.64 -7.60
N ASN A 9 7.72 -5.50 -6.92
CA ASN A 9 8.75 -4.98 -6.03
C ASN A 9 10.15 -4.93 -6.69
N GLY A 10 10.19 -4.47 -7.96
CA GLY A 10 11.42 -4.37 -8.75
C GLY A 10 11.90 -5.68 -9.38
N ASN A 11 11.24 -6.82 -9.13
CA ASN A 11 11.63 -8.12 -9.67
C ASN A 11 10.68 -8.55 -10.81
N PRO A 12 11.22 -9.05 -11.95
CA PRO A 12 10.38 -9.58 -13.00
C PRO A 12 9.72 -10.90 -12.58
N VAL A 13 8.43 -10.99 -12.81
CA VAL A 13 7.60 -12.16 -12.47
C VAL A 13 6.85 -12.63 -13.72
N ASN A 14 6.98 -13.92 -14.03
CA ASN A 14 6.25 -14.58 -15.11
C ASN A 14 5.42 -15.73 -14.52
N ALA A 15 4.14 -15.79 -14.85
CA ALA A 15 3.25 -16.82 -14.32
C ALA A 15 2.16 -17.22 -15.30
N ASN A 16 1.57 -18.40 -15.05
CA ASN A 16 0.34 -18.83 -15.69
C ASN A 16 -0.78 -18.82 -14.63
N VAL A 17 -1.81 -18.01 -14.82
CA VAL A 17 -2.89 -17.84 -13.85
C VAL A 17 -4.26 -18.13 -14.48
N ASP A 18 -5.25 -18.49 -13.67
CA ASP A 18 -6.65 -18.43 -14.10
C ASP A 18 -6.99 -16.96 -14.37
N PRO A 19 -7.63 -16.61 -15.52
CA PRO A 19 -7.99 -15.22 -15.82
C PRO A 19 -8.85 -14.52 -14.75
N ARG A 20 -9.51 -15.30 -13.89
CA ARG A 20 -10.32 -14.77 -12.77
C ARG A 20 -9.55 -14.55 -11.49
N THR A 21 -8.25 -14.89 -11.45
CA THR A 21 -7.41 -14.69 -10.25
C THR A 21 -7.32 -13.22 -9.91
N LEU A 22 -7.69 -12.87 -8.68
CA LEU A 22 -7.53 -11.51 -8.16
C LEU A 22 -6.05 -11.21 -7.91
N LEU A 23 -5.64 -9.96 -8.12
CA LEU A 23 -4.26 -9.55 -7.89
C LEU A 23 -3.81 -9.84 -6.45
N VAL A 24 -4.67 -9.60 -5.45
CA VAL A 24 -4.36 -9.92 -4.05
C VAL A 24 -4.10 -11.41 -3.82
N GLN A 25 -4.87 -12.29 -4.48
CA GLN A 25 -4.67 -13.73 -4.38
C GLN A 25 -3.33 -14.13 -5.01
N PHE A 26 -3.03 -13.60 -6.19
CA PHE A 26 -1.76 -13.82 -6.87
C PHE A 26 -0.57 -13.40 -6.00
N LEU A 27 -0.61 -12.20 -5.42
CA LEU A 27 0.44 -11.70 -4.53
C LEU A 27 0.63 -12.60 -3.30
N ARG A 28 -0.46 -12.95 -2.62
CA ARG A 28 -0.41 -13.69 -1.35
C ARG A 28 -0.13 -15.17 -1.52
N GLU A 29 -0.76 -15.82 -2.50
CA GLU A 29 -0.77 -17.29 -2.65
C GLU A 29 0.32 -17.78 -3.58
N ASN A 30 0.55 -17.10 -4.70
CA ASN A 30 1.58 -17.48 -5.68
C ASN A 30 2.95 -16.91 -5.33
N LEU A 31 3.03 -15.62 -4.97
CA LEU A 31 4.30 -14.95 -4.68
C LEU A 31 4.66 -14.96 -3.19
N ARG A 32 3.76 -15.39 -2.31
CA ARG A 32 3.94 -15.40 -0.85
C ARG A 32 4.20 -14.02 -0.22
N LEU A 33 3.80 -12.94 -0.90
CA LEU A 33 3.84 -11.57 -0.39
C LEU A 33 2.58 -11.35 0.47
N THR A 34 2.66 -11.73 1.74
CA THR A 34 1.51 -11.77 2.65
C THR A 34 1.24 -10.46 3.39
N GLY A 35 2.10 -9.45 3.22
CA GLY A 35 1.92 -8.12 3.80
C GLY A 35 0.70 -7.36 3.26
N THR A 36 0.22 -7.68 2.06
CA THR A 36 -1.06 -7.19 1.55
C THR A 36 -2.20 -8.00 2.16
N HIS A 37 -3.05 -7.37 2.98
CA HIS A 37 -4.12 -8.05 3.72
C HIS A 37 -5.46 -8.00 2.99
N VAL A 38 -6.39 -8.89 3.38
CA VAL A 38 -7.79 -8.90 2.91
C VAL A 38 -8.70 -8.81 4.13
N GLY A 39 -9.38 -7.67 4.30
CA GLY A 39 -10.26 -7.41 5.44
C GLY A 39 -11.75 -7.36 5.08
N CYS A 40 -12.12 -7.45 3.81
CA CYS A 40 -13.50 -7.48 3.33
C CYS A 40 -13.61 -8.18 1.97
N ASP A 41 -14.85 -8.38 1.53
CA ASP A 41 -15.21 -8.88 0.19
C ASP A 41 -15.96 -7.82 -0.65
N THR A 42 -16.08 -6.60 -0.14
CA THR A 42 -16.90 -5.51 -0.69
C THR A 42 -16.08 -4.33 -1.19
N SER A 43 -14.76 -4.46 -1.28
CA SER A 43 -13.85 -3.41 -1.77
C SER A 43 -13.83 -2.12 -0.94
N GLN A 44 -14.25 -2.16 0.33
CA GLN A 44 -14.38 -0.96 1.17
C GLN A 44 -13.21 -0.74 2.13
N CYS A 45 -12.64 -1.82 2.71
CA CYS A 45 -11.74 -1.69 3.87
C CYS A 45 -10.36 -1.12 3.57
N GLY A 46 -9.85 -1.18 2.35
CA GLY A 46 -8.54 -0.65 1.96
C GLY A 46 -7.32 -1.45 2.45
N ALA A 47 -7.50 -2.56 3.19
CA ALA A 47 -6.38 -3.37 3.67
C ALA A 47 -5.55 -4.01 2.54
N CYS A 48 -6.12 -4.14 1.35
CA CYS A 48 -5.51 -4.74 0.18
C CYS A 48 -4.85 -3.73 -0.77
N VAL A 49 -4.69 -2.48 -0.38
CA VAL A 49 -4.10 -1.45 -1.25
C VAL A 49 -2.65 -1.78 -1.57
N VAL A 50 -2.35 -1.74 -2.86
CA VAL A 50 -1.00 -1.83 -3.45
C VAL A 50 -0.83 -0.69 -4.44
N HIS A 51 0.39 -0.45 -4.94
CA HIS A 51 0.56 0.46 -6.07
C HIS A 51 0.63 -0.34 -7.37
N LEU A 52 -0.08 0.14 -8.38
CA LEU A 52 0.00 -0.29 -9.77
C LEU A 52 0.48 0.92 -10.59
N ASP A 53 1.67 0.84 -11.16
CA ASP A 53 2.35 1.95 -11.83
C ASP A 53 2.37 3.23 -10.97
N GLY A 54 2.71 3.08 -9.70
CA GLY A 54 2.81 4.17 -8.73
C GLY A 54 1.49 4.70 -8.16
N LYS A 55 0.33 4.16 -8.57
CA LYS A 55 -0.99 4.61 -8.10
C LYS A 55 -1.63 3.59 -7.15
N ALA A 56 -2.21 4.06 -6.06
CA ALA A 56 -2.91 3.20 -5.11
C ALA A 56 -4.16 2.56 -5.74
N VAL A 57 -4.22 1.24 -5.71
CA VAL A 57 -5.35 0.44 -6.18
C VAL A 57 -5.74 -0.62 -5.16
N LYS A 58 -7.01 -1.02 -5.13
CA LYS A 58 -7.47 -2.13 -4.30
C LYS A 58 -7.28 -3.44 -5.05
N SER A 59 -6.26 -4.21 -4.66
CA SER A 59 -5.90 -5.47 -5.32
C SER A 59 -6.97 -6.57 -5.21
N CYS A 60 -7.92 -6.44 -4.30
CA CYS A 60 -9.07 -7.35 -4.17
C CYS A 60 -10.15 -7.16 -5.25
N THR A 61 -10.07 -6.11 -6.06
CA THR A 61 -10.98 -5.83 -7.19
C THR A 61 -10.25 -5.68 -8.52
N THR A 62 -8.94 -5.95 -8.52
CA THR A 62 -8.10 -5.96 -9.71
C THR A 62 -7.79 -7.41 -10.07
N LEU A 63 -7.98 -7.80 -11.31
CA LEU A 63 -7.57 -9.13 -11.79
C LEU A 63 -6.05 -9.13 -12.04
N ALA A 64 -5.39 -10.25 -11.76
CA ALA A 64 -3.95 -10.39 -12.00
C ALA A 64 -3.60 -10.19 -13.48
N VAL A 65 -4.47 -10.58 -14.40
CA VAL A 65 -4.29 -10.36 -15.85
C VAL A 65 -4.34 -8.88 -16.26
N MET A 66 -4.94 -8.01 -15.43
CA MET A 66 -4.95 -6.57 -15.68
C MET A 66 -3.62 -5.90 -15.30
N ALA A 67 -2.79 -6.59 -14.52
CA ALA A 67 -1.45 -6.14 -14.14
C ALA A 67 -0.35 -6.67 -15.09
N ASP A 68 -0.73 -7.36 -16.16
CA ASP A 68 0.21 -7.83 -17.19
C ASP A 68 0.90 -6.65 -17.88
N GLY A 69 2.21 -6.65 -17.94
CA GLY A 69 3.03 -5.56 -18.47
C GLY A 69 3.24 -4.36 -17.53
N HIS A 70 2.68 -4.39 -16.32
CA HIS A 70 2.72 -3.29 -15.35
C HIS A 70 3.67 -3.55 -14.18
N GLU A 71 3.94 -2.49 -13.40
CA GLU A 71 4.69 -2.57 -12.15
C GLU A 71 3.73 -2.58 -10.94
N VAL A 72 3.89 -3.59 -10.08
CA VAL A 72 3.17 -3.72 -8.81
C VAL A 72 4.15 -3.51 -7.66
N LYS A 73 3.85 -2.59 -6.75
CA LYS A 73 4.59 -2.41 -5.51
C LYS A 73 3.69 -2.70 -4.31
N THR A 74 4.13 -3.61 -3.45
CA THR A 74 3.46 -3.95 -2.20
C THR A 74 4.18 -3.31 -1.01
N ILE A 75 3.66 -3.49 0.19
CA ILE A 75 4.29 -2.97 1.41
C ILE A 75 5.72 -3.51 1.60
N GLU A 76 5.98 -4.75 1.19
CA GLU A 76 7.30 -5.36 1.24
C GLU A 76 8.32 -4.68 0.31
N GLY A 77 7.83 -3.99 -0.74
CA GLY A 77 8.68 -3.28 -1.69
C GLY A 77 8.95 -1.81 -1.34
N LEU A 78 8.45 -1.29 -0.22
CA LEU A 78 8.72 0.10 0.18
C LEU A 78 10.12 0.29 0.77
N ALA A 79 10.66 -0.73 1.43
CA ALA A 79 12.04 -0.75 1.92
C ALA A 79 12.69 -2.06 1.50
N ALA A 80 13.94 -2.01 1.06
CA ALA A 80 14.70 -3.22 0.74
C ALA A 80 15.07 -3.97 2.03
N ASP A 81 15.27 -5.29 1.94
CA ASP A 81 15.70 -6.10 3.07
C ASP A 81 17.01 -5.57 3.66
N GLY A 82 16.98 -5.32 4.98
CA GLY A 82 18.13 -4.77 5.72
C GLY A 82 18.36 -3.26 5.54
N ALA A 83 17.58 -2.58 4.71
CA ALA A 83 17.61 -1.14 4.58
C ALA A 83 16.77 -0.45 5.69
N PRO A 84 17.00 0.86 5.93
CA PRO A 84 16.11 1.65 6.77
C PRO A 84 14.66 1.59 6.28
N LEU A 85 13.71 1.67 7.20
CA LEU A 85 12.29 1.76 6.86
C LEU A 85 12.02 2.98 5.97
N HIS A 86 11.04 2.86 5.08
CA HIS A 86 10.53 4.00 4.35
C HIS A 86 10.03 5.08 5.32
N PRO A 87 10.23 6.41 5.05
CA PRO A 87 9.86 7.49 5.96
C PRO A 87 8.42 7.41 6.49
N MET A 88 7.47 6.97 5.66
CA MET A 88 6.09 6.77 6.08
C MET A 88 5.95 5.59 7.07
N GLN A 89 6.68 4.48 6.87
CA GLN A 89 6.69 3.34 7.80
C GLN A 89 7.28 3.76 9.15
N GLU A 90 8.38 4.51 9.13
CA GLU A 90 9.01 5.04 10.33
C GLU A 90 8.07 5.96 11.11
N ALA A 91 7.37 6.88 10.43
CA ALA A 91 6.39 7.77 11.04
C ALA A 91 5.23 7.00 11.72
N PHE A 92 4.74 5.92 11.11
CA PHE A 92 3.72 5.07 11.73
C PHE A 92 4.23 4.39 13.00
N ARG A 93 5.50 4.00 13.03
CA ARG A 93 6.14 3.43 14.22
C ARG A 93 6.31 4.48 15.33
N GLU A 94 6.86 5.65 15.01
CA GLU A 94 7.17 6.72 15.96
C GLU A 94 5.93 7.36 16.57
N HIS A 95 4.88 7.58 15.76
CA HIS A 95 3.65 8.22 16.19
C HIS A 95 2.55 7.23 16.59
N HIS A 96 2.89 5.95 16.74
CA HIS A 96 1.94 4.90 17.15
C HIS A 96 0.69 4.83 16.24
N GLY A 97 0.88 4.94 14.92
CA GLY A 97 -0.18 4.89 13.91
C GLY A 97 -0.84 3.52 13.74
N LEU A 98 -0.55 2.58 14.62
CA LEU A 98 -1.07 1.21 14.56
C LEU A 98 -1.29 0.63 15.98
N GLN A 99 -2.18 -0.36 16.06
CA GLN A 99 -2.33 -1.23 17.22
C GLN A 99 -2.22 -2.69 16.77
N CYS A 100 -3.28 -3.31 16.24
CA CYS A 100 -3.19 -4.70 15.77
C CYS A 100 -2.34 -4.84 14.49
N GLY A 101 -2.12 -3.77 13.73
CA GLY A 101 -1.30 -3.75 12.52
C GLY A 101 -2.00 -4.24 11.24
N PHE A 102 -3.23 -4.75 11.31
CA PHE A 102 -3.90 -5.35 10.15
C PHE A 102 -4.18 -4.36 9.02
N CYS A 103 -4.64 -3.15 9.34
CA CYS A 103 -4.90 -2.10 8.34
C CYS A 103 -3.61 -1.38 7.89
N THR A 104 -2.52 -1.52 8.62
CA THR A 104 -1.31 -0.68 8.48
C THR A 104 -0.68 -0.73 7.09
N PRO A 105 -0.48 -1.89 6.45
CA PRO A 105 0.07 -1.92 5.10
C PRO A 105 -0.76 -1.12 4.10
N GLY A 106 -2.08 -1.31 4.07
CA GLY A 106 -2.97 -0.57 3.19
C GLY A 106 -3.00 0.93 3.49
N MET A 107 -2.98 1.32 4.77
CA MET A 107 -2.89 2.72 5.19
C MET A 107 -1.60 3.38 4.69
N ILE A 108 -0.46 2.72 4.85
CA ILE A 108 0.84 3.23 4.42
C ILE A 108 0.89 3.37 2.90
N MET A 109 0.43 2.37 2.14
CA MET A 109 0.40 2.42 0.68
C MET A 109 -0.51 3.57 0.19
N THR A 110 -1.68 3.76 0.80
CA THR A 110 -2.57 4.90 0.52
C THR A 110 -1.90 6.23 0.86
N ALA A 111 -1.22 6.33 2.00
CA ALA A 111 -0.56 7.55 2.44
C ALA A 111 0.61 7.95 1.51
N VAL A 112 1.40 7.00 1.04
CA VAL A 112 2.49 7.27 0.08
C VAL A 112 1.93 7.80 -1.24
N ASP A 113 0.88 7.18 -1.79
CA ASP A 113 0.20 7.67 -2.99
C ASP A 113 -0.40 9.09 -2.77
N LEU A 114 -0.99 9.33 -1.61
CA LEU A 114 -1.53 10.64 -1.25
C LEU A 114 -0.44 11.73 -1.30
N VAL A 115 0.73 11.46 -0.73
CA VAL A 115 1.88 12.39 -0.76
C VAL A 115 2.31 12.65 -2.20
N HIS A 116 2.41 11.61 -3.04
CA HIS A 116 2.78 11.77 -4.45
C HIS A 116 1.77 12.60 -5.25
N ARG A 117 0.47 12.48 -4.93
CA ARG A 117 -0.60 13.21 -5.63
C ARG A 117 -0.79 14.64 -5.15
N LYS A 118 -0.66 14.89 -3.86
CA LYS A 118 -1.02 16.18 -3.23
C LYS A 118 0.15 16.93 -2.60
N GLY A 119 1.35 16.34 -2.61
CA GLY A 119 2.56 16.94 -2.02
C GLY A 119 2.70 16.68 -0.53
N HIS A 120 3.69 17.29 0.07
CA HIS A 120 4.16 16.97 1.43
C HIS A 120 3.46 17.80 2.54
N GLU A 121 2.81 18.91 2.19
CA GLU A 121 2.09 19.79 3.13
C GLU A 121 0.59 19.41 3.17
N LEU A 122 0.29 18.38 3.95
CA LEU A 122 -1.06 17.84 4.09
C LEU A 122 -1.72 18.34 5.38
N SER A 123 -2.92 18.93 5.28
CA SER A 123 -3.73 19.22 6.45
C SER A 123 -4.41 17.95 6.98
N GLU A 124 -4.74 17.92 8.27
CA GLU A 124 -5.49 16.80 8.86
C GLU A 124 -6.81 16.54 8.14
N HIS A 125 -7.48 17.58 7.70
CA HIS A 125 -8.75 17.48 6.96
C HIS A 125 -8.57 16.69 5.65
N VAL A 126 -7.58 17.07 4.85
CA VAL A 126 -7.24 16.36 3.59
C VAL A 126 -6.87 14.90 3.87
N ILE A 127 -6.06 14.64 4.90
CA ILE A 127 -5.68 13.27 5.26
C ILE A 127 -6.92 12.44 5.62
N ARG A 128 -7.85 13.00 6.41
CA ARG A 128 -9.08 12.29 6.82
C ARG A 128 -9.98 11.97 5.63
N GLU A 129 -10.18 12.90 4.72
CA GLU A 129 -10.96 12.69 3.49
C GLU A 129 -10.35 11.58 2.62
N GLU A 130 -9.04 11.62 2.42
CA GLU A 130 -8.33 10.63 1.58
C GLU A 130 -8.30 9.22 2.21
N LEU A 131 -8.49 9.12 3.52
CA LEU A 131 -8.59 7.84 4.23
C LEU A 131 -10.00 7.24 4.25
N GLU A 132 -11.01 7.84 3.65
CA GLU A 132 -12.38 7.30 3.64
C GLU A 132 -12.48 5.88 3.05
N GLY A 133 -11.55 5.51 2.18
CA GLY A 133 -11.42 4.16 1.63
C GLY A 133 -10.62 3.18 2.48
N ASN A 134 -10.17 3.54 3.70
CA ASN A 134 -9.30 2.74 4.55
C ASN A 134 -9.88 2.61 5.97
N LEU A 135 -10.23 1.40 6.39
CA LEU A 135 -10.84 1.14 7.69
C LEU A 135 -9.81 0.70 8.74
N CYS A 136 -9.86 1.34 9.90
CA CYS A 136 -9.15 0.91 11.11
C CYS A 136 -10.16 0.74 12.26
N ARG A 137 -10.18 -0.45 12.89
CA ARG A 137 -11.09 -0.73 14.01
C ARG A 137 -10.48 -0.41 15.38
N CYS A 138 -9.17 -0.12 15.44
CA CYS A 138 -8.42 -0.05 16.71
C CYS A 138 -8.13 1.38 17.17
N THR A 139 -7.63 2.26 16.27
CA THR A 139 -6.91 3.49 16.66
C THR A 139 -7.78 4.73 16.81
N GLY A 140 -9.00 4.73 16.27
CA GLY A 140 -9.81 5.95 16.14
C GLY A 140 -9.21 7.00 15.19
N TYR A 141 -8.22 6.61 14.37
CA TYR A 141 -7.55 7.40 13.31
C TYR A 141 -6.65 8.53 13.78
N GLN A 142 -6.70 9.01 15.02
CA GLN A 142 -5.94 10.18 15.46
C GLN A 142 -4.44 9.99 15.21
N ASN A 143 -3.86 8.91 15.71
CA ASN A 143 -2.43 8.62 15.53
C ASN A 143 -2.08 8.29 14.07
N ILE A 144 -2.99 7.69 13.31
CA ILE A 144 -2.79 7.45 11.87
C ILE A 144 -2.66 8.79 11.13
N VAL A 145 -3.54 9.74 11.39
CA VAL A 145 -3.49 11.08 10.77
C VAL A 145 -2.18 11.80 11.12
N GLN A 146 -1.77 11.75 12.38
CA GLN A 146 -0.49 12.32 12.82
C GLN A 146 0.71 11.64 12.15
N SER A 147 0.68 10.31 12.04
CA SER A 147 1.73 9.53 11.36
C SER A 147 1.85 9.93 9.90
N ILE A 148 0.73 10.07 9.19
CA ILE A 148 0.72 10.47 7.77
C ILE A 148 1.26 11.89 7.61
N ALA A 149 0.83 12.83 8.45
CA ALA A 149 1.34 14.21 8.39
C ALA A 149 2.85 14.28 8.65
N ALA A 150 3.36 13.52 9.62
CA ALA A 150 4.78 13.43 9.91
C ALA A 150 5.57 12.72 8.80
N GLY A 151 5.04 11.61 8.28
CA GLY A 151 5.63 10.84 7.19
C GLY A 151 5.72 11.64 5.89
N ALA A 152 4.70 12.44 5.56
CA ALA A 152 4.71 13.34 4.41
C ALA A 152 5.87 14.34 4.47
N LYS A 153 6.07 14.98 5.64
CA LYS A 153 7.20 15.89 5.87
C LYS A 153 8.56 15.19 5.82
N ALA A 154 8.62 13.94 6.31
CA ALA A 154 9.85 13.16 6.27
C ALA A 154 10.20 12.73 4.83
N MET A 155 9.22 12.40 4.00
CA MET A 155 9.41 12.09 2.58
C MET A 155 9.98 13.30 1.82
N ALA A 156 9.53 14.53 2.10
CA ALA A 156 10.10 15.74 1.49
C ALA A 156 11.61 15.89 1.72
N LYS A 157 12.10 15.47 2.88
CA LYS A 157 13.54 15.52 3.19
C LYS A 157 14.33 14.44 2.46
N SER A 158 13.72 13.27 2.23
CA SER A 158 14.38 12.18 1.54
C SER A 158 14.45 12.42 0.01
N ASP A 159 13.49 13.13 -0.56
CA ASP A 159 13.48 13.51 -1.97
C ASP A 159 14.49 14.60 -2.33
N LEU A 160 15.03 15.30 -1.32
CA LEU A 160 16.04 16.35 -1.45
C LEU A 160 17.47 15.86 -1.21
N ALA A 161 17.65 14.61 -0.76
CA ALA A 161 18.94 14.00 -0.42
C ALA A 161 19.47 13.09 -1.54
#